data_841436d2aea2343bc99b0dfb27a923d1
#
_entry.id   841436d2aea2343bc99b0dfb27a923d1
#
_cell.length_a   1.000
_cell.length_b   1.000
_cell.length_c   1.000
_cell.angle_alpha   90.00
_cell.angle_beta   90.00
_cell.angle_gamma   90.00
#
_symmetry.space_group_name_H-M   'P 1'
#
loop_
_entity.id
_entity.type
_entity.pdbx_description
1 polymer ?
#
loop_
_entity_poly.entity_id
_entity_poly.type
_entity_poly.pdbx_seq_one_letter_code
_entity_poly.pdbx_strand_id
1 'polypeptide(L)'
;TDKISLGLIYDQPYGAEAEYDATSPIFGNSVEGTSVDVKTENLTALIGYQPNENWNFYAGPVYQTVEAEIKLRGLAYGGNAKLGTYNIKIEEEEAFGWLAGFAYSIPEIALKAAVTYRSEIEHNAKSKESTLLPVPSLSALTSNVNATTPQSVNFDFQTGIAKDTLAFANVRWVHWSQFAVKPTLLGNISSTPAPHVRQNLIDYSDDQWSANVGVGRKFNSKWSGTAAVGYDSGAGNPVTTLGPTEGYWSIGLG
;
A
#
# COMPACT_ATOMS: atom_id res chain seq x y z
N THR A 1 -26.70 6.05 22.76
CA THR A 1 -26.24 6.74 23.97
C THR A 1 -25.16 7.71 23.55
N ASP A 2 -25.01 8.83 24.26
CA ASP A 2 -24.04 9.89 23.94
C ASP A 2 -22.56 9.44 24.01
N LYS A 3 -22.34 8.18 24.42
CA LYS A 3 -21.01 7.57 24.60
C LYS A 3 -20.65 6.56 23.52
N ILE A 4 -21.55 6.20 22.65
CA ILE A 4 -21.32 5.21 21.58
C ILE A 4 -21.51 5.89 20.24
N SER A 5 -20.55 5.70 19.37
CA SER A 5 -20.59 6.13 17.97
C SER A 5 -20.42 4.94 17.03
N LEU A 6 -21.02 5.05 15.85
CA LEU A 6 -20.82 4.10 14.77
C LEU A 6 -20.23 4.84 13.58
N GLY A 7 -19.29 4.22 12.90
CA GLY A 7 -18.66 4.74 11.71
C GLY A 7 -18.58 3.71 10.60
N LEU A 8 -18.64 4.17 9.37
CA LEU A 8 -18.39 3.37 8.19
C LEU A 8 -17.37 4.13 7.35
N ILE A 9 -16.27 3.45 6.99
CA ILE A 9 -15.18 4.03 6.21
C ILE A 9 -15.01 3.18 4.97
N TYR A 10 -15.00 3.81 3.81
CA TYR A 10 -14.54 3.23 2.56
C TYR A 10 -13.22 3.90 2.17
N ASP A 11 -12.19 3.11 1.92
CA ASP A 11 -10.89 3.57 1.46
C ASP A 11 -10.22 2.54 0.52
N GLN A 12 -9.23 3.00 -0.24
CA GLN A 12 -8.39 2.18 -1.11
C GLN A 12 -6.94 2.28 -0.60
N PRO A 13 -6.58 1.49 0.42
CA PRO A 13 -5.35 1.71 1.18
C PRO A 13 -4.07 1.32 0.43
N TYR A 14 -4.19 0.43 -0.54
CA TYR A 14 -3.08 -0.08 -1.33
C TYR A 14 -3.48 -0.10 -2.80
N GLY A 15 -2.59 0.39 -3.64
CA GLY A 15 -2.77 0.37 -5.09
C GLY A 15 -1.47 0.74 -5.78
N ALA A 16 -1.32 0.27 -7.01
CA ALA A 16 -0.22 0.66 -7.87
C ALA A 16 -0.73 0.65 -9.32
N GLU A 17 -0.52 1.74 -10.02
CA GLU A 17 -0.79 1.85 -11.45
C GLU A 17 0.43 2.47 -12.12
N ALA A 18 1.03 1.74 -13.05
CA ALA A 18 2.10 2.24 -13.88
C ALA A 18 2.07 1.55 -15.25
N GLU A 19 2.35 2.31 -16.30
CA GLU A 19 2.49 1.83 -17.66
C GLU A 19 3.74 2.46 -18.29
N TYR A 20 4.63 1.63 -18.78
CA TYR A 20 5.82 2.05 -19.49
C TYR A 20 5.55 2.18 -20.98
N ASP A 21 6.28 3.07 -21.65
CA ASP A 21 6.17 3.29 -23.08
C ASP A 21 6.50 2.00 -23.85
N ALA A 22 5.61 1.62 -24.79
CA ALA A 22 5.77 0.45 -25.64
C ALA A 22 7.06 0.48 -26.49
N THR A 23 7.55 1.68 -26.84
CA THR A 23 8.78 1.87 -27.63
C THR A 23 10.05 1.79 -26.79
N SER A 24 9.95 1.71 -25.46
CA SER A 24 11.10 1.51 -24.58
C SER A 24 11.78 0.17 -24.88
N PRO A 25 13.06 0.14 -25.23
CA PRO A 25 13.77 -1.12 -25.48
C PRO A 25 13.97 -1.93 -24.19
N ILE A 26 13.88 -1.27 -23.02
CA ILE A 26 14.10 -1.89 -21.72
C ILE A 26 12.80 -2.44 -21.14
N PHE A 27 11.69 -1.71 -21.24
CA PHE A 27 10.40 -2.04 -20.64
C PHE A 27 9.25 -2.20 -21.62
N GLY A 28 9.52 -2.23 -22.93
CA GLY A 28 8.55 -2.41 -24.01
C GLY A 28 8.97 -3.46 -25.02
N ASN A 29 8.04 -3.84 -25.88
CA ASN A 29 8.25 -4.78 -26.99
C ASN A 29 7.83 -4.20 -28.36
N SER A 30 7.69 -2.89 -28.47
CA SER A 30 7.19 -2.11 -29.60
C SER A 30 5.68 -2.20 -29.87
N VAL A 31 4.96 -3.03 -29.13
CA VAL A 31 3.49 -3.15 -29.20
C VAL A 31 2.85 -2.69 -27.89
N GLU A 32 3.41 -3.12 -26.78
CA GLU A 32 2.94 -2.78 -25.43
C GLU A 32 4.12 -2.64 -24.46
N GLY A 33 3.93 -1.84 -23.42
CA GLY A 33 4.89 -1.64 -22.34
C GLY A 33 4.66 -2.60 -21.17
N THR A 34 5.63 -2.66 -20.27
CA THR A 34 5.43 -3.22 -18.91
C THR A 34 4.35 -2.41 -18.22
N SER A 35 3.40 -3.09 -17.59
CA SER A 35 2.33 -2.45 -16.85
C SER A 35 2.01 -3.17 -15.55
N VAL A 36 1.54 -2.43 -14.58
CA VAL A 36 0.98 -2.90 -13.32
C VAL A 36 -0.31 -2.14 -13.03
N ASP A 37 -1.34 -2.85 -12.65
CA ASP A 37 -2.59 -2.31 -12.12
C ASP A 37 -2.99 -3.19 -10.92
N VAL A 38 -2.87 -2.64 -9.72
CA VAL A 38 -3.23 -3.29 -8.45
C VAL A 38 -4.28 -2.44 -7.76
N LYS A 39 -5.39 -3.04 -7.42
CA LYS A 39 -6.50 -2.38 -6.74
C LYS A 39 -6.84 -3.10 -5.45
N THR A 40 -7.07 -2.31 -4.42
CA THR A 40 -7.67 -2.79 -3.17
C THR A 40 -8.84 -1.89 -2.79
N GLU A 41 -9.87 -2.48 -2.25
CA GLU A 41 -11.01 -1.76 -1.71
C GLU A 41 -11.26 -2.22 -0.28
N ASN A 42 -11.41 -1.26 0.64
CA ASN A 42 -11.70 -1.53 2.04
C ASN A 42 -13.03 -0.94 2.44
N LEU A 43 -13.79 -1.73 3.17
CA LEU A 43 -14.94 -1.28 3.93
C LEU A 43 -14.73 -1.60 5.40
N THR A 44 -14.60 -0.57 6.24
CA THR A 44 -14.38 -0.71 7.68
C THR A 44 -15.62 -0.24 8.44
N ALA A 45 -16.19 -1.11 9.26
CA ALA A 45 -17.26 -0.76 10.18
C ALA A 45 -16.66 -0.56 11.58
N LEU A 46 -16.89 0.61 12.18
CA LEU A 46 -16.34 0.96 13.48
C LEU A 46 -17.41 1.15 14.54
N ILE A 47 -17.13 0.68 15.72
CA ILE A 47 -17.80 1.09 16.95
C ILE A 47 -16.82 1.89 17.80
N GLY A 48 -17.25 3.07 18.24
CA GLY A 48 -16.49 3.93 19.13
C GLY A 48 -17.16 4.01 20.50
N TYR A 49 -16.36 4.03 21.55
CA TYR A 49 -16.78 4.22 22.93
C TYR A 49 -16.02 5.36 23.57
N GLN A 50 -16.75 6.38 24.02
CA GLN A 50 -16.24 7.57 24.65
C GLN A 50 -16.69 7.61 26.14
N PRO A 51 -15.89 7.06 27.07
CA PRO A 51 -16.26 7.03 28.50
C PRO A 51 -16.38 8.43 29.13
N ASN A 52 -15.58 9.37 28.65
CA ASN A 52 -15.53 10.78 29.10
C ASN A 52 -15.10 11.70 27.94
N GLU A 53 -14.98 12.99 28.20
CA GLU A 53 -14.64 14.00 27.20
C GLU A 53 -13.25 13.87 26.60
N ASN A 54 -12.34 13.16 27.27
CA ASN A 54 -10.94 13.04 26.87
C ASN A 54 -10.64 11.76 26.08
N TRP A 55 -11.24 10.63 26.44
CA TRP A 55 -10.90 9.33 25.86
C TRP A 55 -11.94 8.83 24.85
N ASN A 56 -11.46 8.34 23.73
CA ASN A 56 -12.25 7.61 22.74
C ASN A 56 -11.51 6.32 22.35
N PHE A 57 -12.17 5.18 22.47
CA PHE A 57 -11.69 3.88 22.02
C PHE A 57 -12.55 3.42 20.86
N TYR A 58 -11.94 2.86 19.82
CA TYR A 58 -12.67 2.41 18.66
C TYR A 58 -12.07 1.11 18.10
N ALA A 59 -12.93 0.27 17.56
CA ALA A 59 -12.53 -0.97 16.90
C ALA A 59 -13.60 -1.40 15.90
N GLY A 60 -13.21 -2.27 14.97
CA GLY A 60 -14.15 -2.90 14.08
C GLY A 60 -13.53 -3.78 13.01
N PRO A 61 -14.35 -4.59 12.34
CA PRO A 61 -13.93 -5.41 11.22
C PRO A 61 -13.61 -4.58 9.98
N VAL A 62 -12.69 -5.10 9.19
CA VAL A 62 -12.32 -4.60 7.87
C VAL A 62 -12.63 -5.70 6.86
N TYR A 63 -13.44 -5.40 5.87
CA TYR A 63 -13.60 -6.19 4.66
C TYR A 63 -12.69 -5.59 3.59
N GLN A 64 -11.88 -6.42 2.93
CA GLN A 64 -10.97 -5.97 1.88
C GLN A 64 -11.07 -6.86 0.67
N THR A 65 -11.10 -6.25 -0.52
CA THR A 65 -10.86 -6.95 -1.79
C THR A 65 -9.50 -6.57 -2.37
N VAL A 66 -8.91 -7.50 -3.13
CA VAL A 66 -7.67 -7.27 -3.88
C VAL A 66 -7.78 -7.89 -5.26
N GLU A 67 -7.38 -7.16 -6.30
CA GLU A 67 -7.18 -7.68 -7.65
C GLU A 67 -5.91 -7.09 -8.27
N ALA A 68 -5.32 -7.77 -9.25
CA ALA A 68 -4.16 -7.23 -9.96
C ALA A 68 -4.05 -7.76 -11.39
N GLU A 69 -3.54 -6.92 -12.28
CA GLU A 69 -3.08 -7.29 -13.62
C GLU A 69 -1.67 -6.75 -13.86
N ILE A 70 -0.73 -7.62 -14.21
CA ILE A 70 0.66 -7.24 -14.42
C ILE A 70 1.16 -7.86 -15.72
N LYS A 71 1.85 -7.05 -16.52
CA LYS A 71 2.50 -7.44 -17.76
C LYS A 71 3.97 -7.05 -17.71
N LEU A 72 4.87 -8.00 -17.94
CA LEU A 72 6.30 -7.75 -18.03
C LEU A 72 6.73 -7.75 -19.50
N ARG A 73 7.39 -6.68 -19.94
CA ARG A 73 7.84 -6.48 -21.32
C ARG A 73 9.27 -5.97 -21.37
N GLY A 74 9.96 -6.30 -22.45
CA GLY A 74 11.27 -5.75 -22.75
C GLY A 74 12.47 -6.48 -22.16
N LEU A 75 13.65 -5.88 -22.36
CA LEU A 75 14.93 -6.49 -22.04
C LEU A 75 15.21 -6.57 -20.54
N ALA A 76 14.56 -5.73 -19.72
CA ALA A 76 14.65 -5.80 -18.27
C ALA A 76 14.25 -7.18 -17.72
N TYR A 77 13.36 -7.86 -18.44
CA TYR A 77 12.86 -9.18 -18.07
C TYR A 77 13.37 -10.31 -18.98
N GLY A 78 14.52 -10.06 -19.65
CA GLY A 78 15.17 -11.02 -20.55
C GLY A 78 14.53 -11.15 -21.93
N GLY A 79 13.69 -10.19 -22.32
CA GLY A 79 13.02 -10.16 -23.61
C GLY A 79 12.08 -11.34 -23.84
N ASN A 80 11.74 -11.59 -25.10
CA ASN A 80 10.79 -12.64 -25.49
C ASN A 80 11.27 -14.07 -25.20
N ALA A 81 12.56 -14.25 -24.93
CA ALA A 81 13.14 -15.56 -24.61
C ALA A 81 12.98 -15.96 -23.14
N LYS A 82 12.49 -15.04 -22.29
CA LYS A 82 12.26 -15.26 -20.85
C LYS A 82 10.93 -14.67 -20.42
N LEU A 83 10.96 -13.71 -19.50
CA LEU A 83 9.78 -13.10 -18.89
C LEU A 83 9.24 -11.88 -19.62
N GLY A 84 9.87 -11.42 -20.71
CA GLY A 84 9.42 -10.25 -21.49
C GLY A 84 8.09 -10.44 -22.25
N THR A 85 7.42 -11.58 -22.07
CA THR A 85 6.06 -11.84 -22.58
C THR A 85 5.14 -12.33 -21.45
N TYR A 86 5.57 -12.21 -20.20
CA TYR A 86 4.83 -12.71 -19.06
C TYR A 86 3.63 -11.82 -18.72
N ASN A 87 2.50 -12.47 -18.48
CA ASN A 87 1.30 -11.85 -17.95
C ASN A 87 0.82 -12.61 -16.72
N ILE A 88 0.29 -11.89 -15.76
CA ILE A 88 -0.46 -12.46 -14.65
C ILE A 88 -1.72 -11.62 -14.42
N LYS A 89 -2.83 -12.31 -14.26
CA LYS A 89 -4.08 -11.76 -13.75
C LYS A 89 -4.40 -12.47 -12.45
N ILE A 90 -4.49 -11.70 -11.37
CA ILE A 90 -4.95 -12.13 -10.05
C ILE A 90 -6.42 -11.73 -9.98
N GLU A 91 -7.29 -12.75 -9.86
CA GLU A 91 -8.74 -12.54 -9.77
C GLU A 91 -9.07 -11.87 -8.44
N GLU A 92 -10.15 -11.10 -8.41
CA GLU A 92 -10.62 -10.46 -7.18
C GLU A 92 -10.82 -11.51 -6.08
N GLU A 93 -10.25 -11.22 -4.92
CA GLU A 93 -10.32 -12.05 -3.70
C GLU A 93 -10.69 -11.18 -2.52
N GLU A 94 -11.62 -11.68 -1.72
CA GLU A 94 -12.11 -11.01 -0.53
C GLU A 94 -11.53 -11.64 0.74
N ALA A 95 -11.16 -10.81 1.70
CA ALA A 95 -10.69 -11.26 2.99
C ALA A 95 -11.06 -10.27 4.11
N PHE A 96 -10.90 -10.71 5.35
CA PHE A 96 -11.29 -9.94 6.52
C PHE A 96 -10.10 -9.69 7.44
N GLY A 97 -10.07 -8.49 7.97
CA GLY A 97 -9.17 -8.06 9.03
C GLY A 97 -9.91 -7.27 10.08
N TRP A 98 -9.16 -6.53 10.88
CA TRP A 98 -9.70 -5.66 11.90
C TRP A 98 -8.83 -4.43 12.11
N LEU A 99 -9.45 -3.42 12.69
CA LEU A 99 -8.81 -2.18 13.10
C LEU A 99 -9.20 -1.89 14.55
N ALA A 100 -8.24 -1.40 15.33
CA ALA A 100 -8.52 -0.89 16.66
C ALA A 100 -7.62 0.31 16.97
N GLY A 101 -8.12 1.20 17.83
CA GLY A 101 -7.35 2.35 18.24
C GLY A 101 -7.97 3.09 19.42
N PHE A 102 -7.25 4.11 19.85
CA PHE A 102 -7.73 5.03 20.87
C PHE A 102 -7.27 6.45 20.57
N ALA A 103 -8.01 7.41 21.08
CA ALA A 103 -7.66 8.82 21.02
C ALA A 103 -7.82 9.46 22.38
N TYR A 104 -6.90 10.37 22.69
CA TYR A 104 -6.97 11.25 23.87
C TYR A 104 -7.04 12.70 23.39
N SER A 105 -7.94 13.46 23.98
CA SER A 105 -8.18 14.85 23.61
C SER A 105 -8.26 15.76 24.83
N ILE A 106 -7.71 16.96 24.69
CA ILE A 106 -7.90 18.08 25.63
C ILE A 106 -8.41 19.26 24.81
N PRO A 107 -9.74 19.49 24.78
CA PRO A 107 -10.36 20.49 23.90
C PRO A 107 -9.85 21.92 24.13
N GLU A 108 -9.54 22.28 25.37
CA GLU A 108 -9.12 23.63 25.77
C GLU A 108 -7.83 24.10 25.09
N ILE A 109 -6.97 23.17 24.74
CA ILE A 109 -5.70 23.46 24.05
C ILE A 109 -5.66 22.83 22.66
N ALA A 110 -6.81 22.36 22.14
CA ALA A 110 -6.95 21.67 20.86
C ALA A 110 -6.00 20.46 20.73
N LEU A 111 -5.60 19.83 21.85
CA LEU A 111 -4.77 18.64 21.83
C LEU A 111 -5.60 17.41 21.46
N LYS A 112 -5.09 16.65 20.53
CA LYS A 112 -5.56 15.30 20.20
C LYS A 112 -4.36 14.42 19.87
N ALA A 113 -4.27 13.27 20.52
CA ALA A 113 -3.32 12.21 20.20
C ALA A 113 -4.09 10.93 19.94
N ALA A 114 -3.81 10.24 18.85
CA ALA A 114 -4.48 8.99 18.51
C ALA A 114 -3.47 7.94 18.05
N VAL A 115 -3.73 6.69 18.41
CA VAL A 115 -3.01 5.52 17.90
C VAL A 115 -4.03 4.59 17.26
N THR A 116 -3.76 4.19 16.02
CA THR A 116 -4.59 3.25 15.28
C THR A 116 -3.72 2.10 14.77
N TYR A 117 -4.12 0.88 15.09
CA TYR A 117 -3.55 -0.34 14.53
C TYR A 117 -4.51 -0.93 13.50
N ARG A 118 -3.98 -1.37 12.37
CA ARG A 118 -4.65 -2.21 11.37
C ARG A 118 -3.96 -3.57 11.31
N SER A 119 -4.73 -4.64 11.33
CA SER A 119 -4.21 -6.00 11.18
C SER A 119 -3.71 -6.23 9.76
N GLU A 120 -2.80 -7.16 9.59
CA GLU A 120 -2.56 -7.78 8.30
C GLU A 120 -3.80 -8.55 7.80
N ILE A 121 -3.93 -8.69 6.49
CA ILE A 121 -5.01 -9.45 5.85
C ILE A 121 -4.41 -10.37 4.80
N GLU A 122 -4.60 -11.68 4.98
CA GLU A 122 -4.13 -12.68 4.04
C GLU A 122 -5.16 -12.91 2.93
N HIS A 123 -4.70 -12.82 1.69
CA HIS A 123 -5.46 -13.15 0.48
C HIS A 123 -4.86 -14.38 -0.20
N ASN A 124 -5.70 -15.33 -0.57
CA ASN A 124 -5.32 -16.50 -1.36
C ASN A 124 -6.03 -16.47 -2.70
N ALA A 125 -5.61 -15.56 -3.55
CA ALA A 125 -6.27 -15.25 -4.80
C ALA A 125 -5.91 -16.24 -5.91
N LYS A 126 -6.89 -16.56 -6.74
CA LYS A 126 -6.66 -17.34 -7.95
C LYS A 126 -5.92 -16.51 -8.99
N SER A 127 -4.86 -17.06 -9.55
CA SER A 127 -4.05 -16.40 -10.58
C SER A 127 -4.03 -17.17 -11.89
N LYS A 128 -4.03 -16.42 -12.99
CA LYS A 128 -3.81 -16.93 -14.35
C LYS A 128 -2.55 -16.29 -14.89
N GLU A 129 -1.52 -17.13 -15.06
CA GLU A 129 -0.22 -16.73 -15.60
C GLU A 129 -0.08 -17.22 -17.04
N SER A 130 0.57 -16.45 -17.91
CA SER A 130 0.86 -16.86 -19.29
C SER A 130 2.13 -16.23 -19.83
N THR A 131 2.76 -16.91 -20.81
CA THR A 131 3.88 -16.40 -21.60
C THR A 131 3.78 -16.88 -23.06
N LEU A 132 4.59 -16.31 -23.96
CA LEU A 132 4.75 -16.78 -25.33
C LEU A 132 5.94 -17.75 -25.51
N LEU A 133 6.48 -18.30 -24.43
CA LEU A 133 7.56 -19.28 -24.51
C LEU A 133 7.08 -20.55 -25.24
N PRO A 134 7.88 -21.10 -26.17
CA PRO A 134 7.50 -22.27 -26.98
C PRO A 134 7.64 -23.60 -26.19
N VAL A 135 7.41 -23.56 -24.89
CA VAL A 135 7.47 -24.71 -23.97
C VAL A 135 6.10 -24.86 -23.30
N PRO A 136 5.33 -25.91 -23.59
CA PRO A 136 3.96 -26.05 -23.10
C PRO A 136 3.82 -25.93 -21.58
N SER A 137 4.76 -26.47 -20.81
CA SER A 137 4.76 -26.39 -19.35
C SER A 137 5.08 -24.99 -18.79
N LEU A 138 5.55 -24.07 -19.62
CA LEU A 138 5.91 -22.69 -19.27
C LEU A 138 5.04 -21.65 -20.00
N SER A 139 4.05 -22.09 -20.78
CA SER A 139 3.22 -21.17 -21.60
C SER A 139 2.02 -20.63 -20.84
N ALA A 140 1.42 -21.42 -19.95
CA ALA A 140 0.28 -21.01 -19.14
C ALA A 140 0.16 -21.83 -17.86
N LEU A 141 -0.29 -21.21 -16.78
CA LEU A 141 -0.59 -21.86 -15.52
C LEU A 141 -1.72 -21.14 -14.79
N THR A 142 -2.64 -21.91 -14.23
CA THR A 142 -3.61 -21.40 -13.25
C THR A 142 -3.23 -21.98 -11.89
N SER A 143 -3.03 -21.11 -10.91
CA SER A 143 -2.64 -21.48 -9.55
C SER A 143 -3.22 -20.47 -8.55
N ASN A 144 -2.93 -20.63 -7.29
CA ASN A 144 -3.21 -19.62 -6.28
C ASN A 144 -1.94 -18.85 -5.95
N VAL A 145 -2.10 -17.56 -5.69
CA VAL A 145 -1.06 -16.67 -5.19
C VAL A 145 -1.49 -16.14 -3.83
N ASN A 146 -0.59 -16.29 -2.86
CA ASN A 146 -0.78 -15.67 -1.56
C ASN A 146 -0.20 -14.26 -1.59
N ALA A 147 -0.98 -13.30 -1.13
CA ALA A 147 -0.55 -11.92 -0.88
C ALA A 147 -1.12 -11.48 0.47
N THR A 148 -0.29 -10.93 1.32
CA THR A 148 -0.71 -10.44 2.63
C THR A 148 -0.59 -8.93 2.65
N THR A 149 -1.70 -8.21 2.71
CA THR A 149 -1.64 -6.76 2.93
C THR A 149 -1.13 -6.49 4.34
N PRO A 150 -0.14 -5.59 4.50
CA PRO A 150 0.63 -5.50 5.73
C PRO A 150 -0.15 -4.85 6.88
N GLN A 151 0.15 -5.29 8.09
CA GLN A 151 -0.26 -4.57 9.29
C GLN A 151 0.41 -3.20 9.37
N SER A 152 -0.26 -2.28 10.08
CA SER A 152 0.26 -0.92 10.25
C SER A 152 -0.13 -0.29 11.58
N VAL A 153 0.69 0.66 12.02
CA VAL A 153 0.41 1.53 13.17
C VAL A 153 0.49 2.98 12.73
N ASN A 154 -0.56 3.73 13.00
CA ASN A 154 -0.58 5.18 12.80
C ASN A 154 -0.60 5.88 14.15
N PHE A 155 0.22 6.91 14.30
CA PHE A 155 0.18 7.87 15.39
C PHE A 155 -0.15 9.25 14.82
N ASP A 156 -1.23 9.85 15.30
CA ASP A 156 -1.67 11.17 14.91
C ASP A 156 -1.65 12.08 16.13
N PHE A 157 -1.06 13.25 15.99
CA PHE A 157 -0.95 14.25 17.05
C PHE A 157 -1.26 15.64 16.53
N GLN A 158 -1.98 16.41 17.32
CA GLN A 158 -2.15 17.83 17.12
C GLN A 158 -2.27 18.56 18.45
N THR A 159 -1.88 19.83 18.48
CA THR A 159 -2.09 20.71 19.64
C THR A 159 -2.07 22.19 19.22
N GLY A 160 -2.83 23.02 19.92
CA GLY A 160 -2.72 24.47 19.82
C GLY A 160 -1.40 24.96 20.45
N ILE A 161 -0.61 25.69 19.69
CA ILE A 161 0.70 26.23 20.13
C ILE A 161 0.68 27.75 20.35
N ALA A 162 -0.31 28.42 19.77
CA ALA A 162 -0.60 29.83 19.98
C ALA A 162 -2.03 30.14 19.56
N LYS A 163 -2.48 31.35 19.79
CA LYS A 163 -3.80 31.81 19.31
C LYS A 163 -3.89 31.58 17.79
N ASP A 164 -4.98 30.94 17.37
CA ASP A 164 -5.29 30.62 15.96
C ASP A 164 -4.19 29.79 15.25
N THR A 165 -3.34 29.08 16.01
CA THR A 165 -2.21 28.33 15.48
C THR A 165 -2.16 26.92 16.06
N LEU A 166 -2.11 25.92 15.18
CA LEU A 166 -2.09 24.50 15.50
C LEU A 166 -0.81 23.87 14.95
N ALA A 167 -0.12 23.08 15.76
CA ALA A 167 0.90 22.16 15.27
C ALA A 167 0.31 20.76 15.15
N PHE A 168 0.78 20.00 14.16
CA PHE A 168 0.38 18.61 13.97
C PHE A 168 1.58 17.75 13.56
N ALA A 169 1.48 16.45 13.88
CA ALA A 169 2.44 15.44 13.48
C ALA A 169 1.70 14.13 13.22
N ASN A 170 2.13 13.40 12.19
CA ASN A 170 1.68 12.06 11.90
C ASN A 170 2.90 11.17 11.73
N VAL A 171 2.85 9.96 12.26
CA VAL A 171 3.85 8.92 12.03
C VAL A 171 3.12 7.64 11.68
N ARG A 172 3.56 6.98 10.62
CA ARG A 172 3.02 5.68 10.20
C ARG A 172 4.15 4.68 10.03
N TRP A 173 3.96 3.50 10.61
CA TRP A 173 4.74 2.31 10.35
C TRP A 173 3.90 1.29 9.60
N VAL A 174 4.48 0.64 8.58
CA VAL A 174 3.85 -0.43 7.80
C VAL A 174 4.85 -1.57 7.65
N HIS A 175 4.41 -2.78 8.00
CA HIS A 175 5.23 -3.99 8.01
C HIS A 175 5.39 -4.59 6.59
N TRP A 176 6.06 -3.85 5.70
CA TRP A 176 6.29 -4.27 4.33
C TRP A 176 7.32 -5.38 4.17
N SER A 177 8.24 -5.54 5.12
CA SER A 177 9.34 -6.53 5.04
C SER A 177 8.89 -7.99 4.94
N GLN A 178 7.60 -8.28 5.17
CA GLN A 178 7.01 -9.61 4.98
C GLN A 178 6.21 -9.73 3.68
N PHE A 179 6.00 -8.62 2.96
CA PHE A 179 5.21 -8.64 1.75
C PHE A 179 6.02 -9.18 0.58
N ALA A 180 5.52 -10.24 -0.04
CA ALA A 180 6.05 -10.75 -1.30
C ALA A 180 4.94 -11.43 -2.11
N VAL A 181 4.94 -11.21 -3.42
CA VAL A 181 4.06 -11.90 -4.38
C VAL A 181 4.89 -12.90 -5.17
N LYS A 182 4.55 -14.20 -5.03
CA LYS A 182 5.35 -15.33 -5.52
C LYS A 182 4.57 -16.20 -6.52
N PRO A 183 4.33 -15.74 -7.76
CA PRO A 183 3.62 -16.52 -8.75
C PRO A 183 4.39 -17.80 -9.14
N THR A 184 3.66 -18.85 -9.40
CA THR A 184 4.26 -20.18 -9.63
C THR A 184 4.98 -20.28 -10.97
N LEU A 185 4.35 -19.82 -12.07
CA LEU A 185 4.94 -19.87 -13.40
C LEU A 185 6.16 -18.98 -13.51
N LEU A 186 6.07 -17.74 -13.01
CA LEU A 186 7.20 -16.81 -12.95
C LEU A 186 8.40 -17.43 -12.23
N GLY A 187 8.15 -18.04 -11.06
CA GLY A 187 9.17 -18.72 -10.31
C GLY A 187 9.81 -19.90 -11.07
N ASN A 188 9.02 -20.67 -11.82
CA ASN A 188 9.52 -21.78 -12.64
C ASN A 188 10.40 -21.28 -13.79
N ILE A 189 9.98 -20.23 -14.50
CA ILE A 189 10.76 -19.64 -15.59
C ILE A 189 12.06 -19.02 -15.09
N SER A 190 12.02 -18.27 -14.00
CA SER A 190 13.21 -17.61 -13.45
C SER A 190 14.24 -18.58 -12.88
N SER A 191 13.82 -19.77 -12.44
CA SER A 191 14.70 -20.81 -11.93
C SER A 191 15.28 -21.74 -13.00
N THR A 192 14.93 -21.56 -14.27
CA THR A 192 15.36 -22.42 -15.39
C THR A 192 16.26 -21.64 -16.36
N PRO A 193 17.46 -22.19 -16.77
CA PRO A 193 18.08 -23.41 -16.26
C PRO A 193 18.71 -23.22 -14.87
N ALA A 194 18.79 -24.30 -14.11
CA ALA A 194 19.51 -24.29 -12.84
C ALA A 194 21.00 -23.92 -13.04
N PRO A 195 21.67 -23.21 -12.09
CA PRO A 195 21.26 -22.92 -10.70
C PRO A 195 20.63 -21.53 -10.49
N HIS A 196 19.73 -21.07 -11.34
CA HIS A 196 19.10 -19.77 -11.14
C HIS A 196 18.16 -19.75 -9.93
N VAL A 197 18.13 -18.61 -9.25
CA VAL A 197 17.27 -18.40 -8.06
C VAL A 197 15.85 -18.08 -8.52
N ARG A 198 14.87 -18.71 -7.89
CA ARG A 198 13.45 -18.39 -8.07
C ARG A 198 13.21 -16.93 -7.68
N GLN A 199 12.69 -16.14 -8.60
CA GLN A 199 12.37 -14.72 -8.36
C GLN A 199 10.92 -14.54 -7.91
N ASN A 200 10.71 -13.54 -7.08
CA ASN A 200 9.38 -13.05 -6.75
C ASN A 200 8.97 -11.97 -7.76
N LEU A 201 7.68 -11.76 -7.92
CA LEU A 201 7.16 -10.68 -8.76
C LEU A 201 7.32 -9.33 -8.07
N ILE A 202 7.01 -9.30 -6.78
CA ILE A 202 7.21 -8.16 -5.88
C ILE A 202 7.79 -8.72 -4.59
N ASP A 203 8.74 -8.00 -4.00
CA ASP A 203 9.39 -8.35 -2.75
C ASP A 203 9.92 -7.07 -2.09
N TYR A 204 9.57 -6.85 -0.84
CA TYR A 204 10.06 -5.71 -0.06
C TYR A 204 10.99 -6.20 1.04
N SER A 205 12.12 -5.52 1.24
CA SER A 205 13.14 -5.93 2.21
C SER A 205 12.99 -5.26 3.58
N ASP A 206 12.33 -4.10 3.62
CA ASP A 206 12.30 -3.25 4.79
C ASP A 206 10.87 -2.83 5.15
N ASP A 207 10.67 -2.49 6.42
CA ASP A 207 9.46 -1.83 6.88
C ASP A 207 9.47 -0.37 6.49
N GLN A 208 8.31 0.14 6.11
CA GLN A 208 8.16 1.54 5.75
C GLN A 208 7.79 2.40 6.96
N TRP A 209 8.50 3.50 7.10
CA TRP A 209 8.21 4.57 8.03
C TRP A 209 7.92 5.85 7.28
N SER A 210 6.79 6.47 7.56
CA SER A 210 6.50 7.81 7.07
C SER A 210 6.16 8.74 8.23
N ALA A 211 6.59 9.99 8.12
CA ALA A 211 6.32 11.02 9.11
C ALA A 211 6.01 12.34 8.41
N ASN A 212 5.08 13.10 8.99
CA ASN A 212 4.72 14.43 8.54
C ASN A 212 4.55 15.34 9.75
N VAL A 213 5.17 16.52 9.71
CA VAL A 213 5.09 17.54 10.76
C VAL A 213 4.75 18.88 10.12
N GLY A 214 3.79 19.58 10.70
CA GLY A 214 3.38 20.85 10.15
C GLY A 214 2.73 21.80 11.16
N VAL A 215 2.46 23.00 10.66
CA VAL A 215 1.79 24.06 11.40
C VAL A 215 0.69 24.64 10.52
N GLY A 216 -0.50 24.78 11.08
CA GLY A 216 -1.63 25.47 10.49
C GLY A 216 -1.95 26.74 11.27
N ARG A 217 -2.25 27.83 10.57
CA ARG A 217 -2.65 29.09 11.18
C ARG A 217 -3.85 29.71 10.49
N LYS A 218 -4.81 30.12 11.27
CA LYS A 218 -5.93 30.96 10.82
C LYS A 218 -5.49 32.42 10.91
N PHE A 219 -5.40 33.09 9.77
CA PHE A 219 -4.98 34.49 9.70
C PHE A 219 -6.16 35.46 9.98
N ASN A 220 -7.36 35.09 9.51
CA ASN A 220 -8.59 35.81 9.73
C ASN A 220 -9.82 34.94 9.47
N SER A 221 -11.02 35.50 9.45
CA SER A 221 -12.27 34.71 9.23
C SER A 221 -12.39 34.09 7.84
N LYS A 222 -11.55 34.46 6.87
CA LYS A 222 -11.63 34.00 5.48
C LYS A 222 -10.38 33.21 5.03
N TRP A 223 -9.24 33.39 5.70
CA TRP A 223 -7.96 32.84 5.29
C TRP A 223 -7.31 32.05 6.40
N SER A 224 -6.84 30.88 6.04
CA SER A 224 -5.94 30.05 6.83
C SER A 224 -4.84 29.53 5.92
N GLY A 225 -3.74 29.10 6.49
CA GLY A 225 -2.66 28.49 5.75
C GLY A 225 -2.00 27.37 6.56
N THR A 226 -1.43 26.40 5.86
CA THR A 226 -0.66 25.32 6.44
C THR A 226 0.69 25.19 5.76
N ALA A 227 1.70 24.79 6.52
CA ALA A 227 3.00 24.38 6.02
C ALA A 227 3.41 23.09 6.72
N ALA A 228 3.89 22.13 5.94
CA ALA A 228 4.29 20.83 6.45
C ALA A 228 5.54 20.29 5.73
N VAL A 229 6.30 19.47 6.43
CA VAL A 229 7.41 18.68 5.88
C VAL A 229 7.12 17.22 6.16
N GLY A 230 7.26 16.39 5.13
CA GLY A 230 7.08 14.94 5.21
C GLY A 230 8.35 14.19 4.84
N TYR A 231 8.48 13.01 5.41
CA TYR A 231 9.53 12.04 5.11
C TYR A 231 8.91 10.66 4.94
N ASP A 232 9.40 9.91 3.98
CA ASP A 232 9.08 8.50 3.75
C ASP A 232 10.36 7.72 3.53
N SER A 233 10.53 6.61 4.25
CA SER A 233 11.75 5.80 4.16
C SER A 233 11.82 4.92 2.92
N GLY A 234 10.69 4.71 2.23
CA GLY A 234 10.55 3.58 1.31
C GLY A 234 10.48 2.25 2.05
N ALA A 235 10.29 1.16 1.33
CA ALA A 235 10.15 -0.19 1.86
C ALA A 235 11.24 -1.17 1.36
N GLY A 236 12.25 -0.69 0.64
CA GLY A 236 13.23 -1.53 -0.03
C GLY A 236 12.61 -2.36 -1.16
N ASN A 237 12.88 -2.04 -2.39
CA ASN A 237 12.32 -2.77 -3.54
C ASN A 237 13.43 -3.20 -4.49
N PRO A 238 14.21 -4.24 -4.14
CA PRO A 238 15.40 -4.62 -4.90
C PRO A 238 15.10 -5.31 -6.23
N VAL A 239 13.85 -5.75 -6.46
CA VAL A 239 13.57 -6.73 -7.52
C VAL A 239 12.74 -6.14 -8.66
N THR A 240 12.02 -5.05 -8.47
CA THR A 240 11.04 -4.61 -9.48
C THR A 240 11.00 -3.09 -9.68
N THR A 241 10.83 -2.71 -10.94
CA THR A 241 10.50 -1.34 -11.37
C THR A 241 9.00 -1.04 -11.32
N LEU A 242 8.20 -1.96 -10.78
CA LEU A 242 6.74 -1.84 -10.64
C LEU A 242 6.31 -1.21 -9.32
N GLY A 243 7.25 -1.08 -8.38
CA GLY A 243 7.00 -0.48 -7.07
C GLY A 243 7.17 1.04 -7.04
N PRO A 244 6.76 1.68 -5.95
CA PRO A 244 6.96 3.11 -5.73
C PRO A 244 8.45 3.45 -5.61
N THR A 245 8.76 4.75 -5.70
CA THR A 245 10.11 5.25 -5.48
C THR A 245 10.60 4.98 -4.06
N GLU A 246 11.88 4.66 -3.92
CA GLU A 246 12.58 4.50 -2.63
C GLU A 246 12.68 5.83 -1.91
N GLY A 247 11.95 5.98 -0.82
CA GLY A 247 12.02 7.11 0.10
C GLY A 247 11.97 8.51 -0.53
N TYR A 248 11.39 9.46 0.14
CA TYR A 248 11.36 10.85 -0.34
C TYR A 248 11.12 11.83 0.79
N TRP A 249 11.45 13.09 0.52
CA TRP A 249 11.04 14.23 1.31
C TRP A 249 9.96 15.01 0.57
N SER A 250 9.00 15.53 1.29
CA SER A 250 7.93 16.37 0.75
C SER A 250 7.78 17.67 1.51
N ILE A 251 7.33 18.71 0.80
CA ILE A 251 6.94 19.99 1.39
C ILE A 251 5.51 20.25 0.95
N GLY A 252 4.62 20.45 1.90
CA GLY A 252 3.22 20.80 1.68
C GLY A 252 2.95 22.26 2.07
N LEU A 253 2.26 22.98 1.21
CA LEU A 253 1.72 24.32 1.48
C LEU A 253 0.23 24.32 1.12
N GLY A 254 -0.60 24.86 1.97
CA GLY A 254 -2.05 24.92 1.79
C GLY A 254 -2.70 26.16 2.38
#